data_e4f771e5e8ab616508d06c575c241546
#
_entry.id   e4f771e5e8ab616508d06c575c241546
#
_cell.length_a   1.000
_cell.length_b   1.000
_cell.length_c   1.000
_cell.angle_alpha   90.00
_cell.angle_beta   90.00
_cell.angle_gamma   90.00
#
_symmetry.space_group_name_H-M   'P 1'
#
loop_
_entity.id
_entity.type
_entity.pdbx_description
1 polymer ?
#
loop_
_entity_poly.entity_id
_entity_poly.type
_entity_poly.pdbx_seq_one_letter_code
_entity_poly.pdbx_strand_id
1 'polypeptide(L)'
;MLDGKAFHSFTRGLKKPFDEILVKSMQDTMKYLCENIQGCVLGYTQSDEITLVLVDYQSRDTSAWFDNNIQKMASISASMATLAFNRAFEANSKDILRRINNAPTCTTEEDRYAGVLERCISKGAMFDSRVFTVPKEEVVNTLIWRQQDATRNSIQSVGQANFSQNQLHKKNCDTIQDMLFVEKGINWNDYPTHLKRGSCCIKVTVKVNEGTEQEAIRNKWVIDNEIPIFTQDKEYVNKLVMI
;
A
#
# COMPACT_ATOMS: atom_id res chain seq x y z
N MET A 1 -6.48 5.87 9.07
CA MET A 1 -6.01 6.13 7.69
C MET A 1 -4.78 7.00 7.76
N LEU A 2 -3.78 6.64 6.98
CA LEU A 2 -2.52 7.39 6.83
C LEU A 2 -2.39 7.81 5.37
N ASP A 3 -1.83 8.99 5.13
CA ASP A 3 -1.70 9.59 3.80
C ASP A 3 -0.33 10.26 3.65
N GLY A 4 0.28 10.08 2.49
CA GLY A 4 1.61 10.61 2.23
C GLY A 4 1.59 12.10 1.93
N LYS A 5 2.18 12.90 2.82
CA LYS A 5 2.24 14.36 2.65
C LYS A 5 3.04 14.75 1.40
N ALA A 6 2.39 15.43 0.46
CA ALA A 6 2.99 15.96 -0.76
C ALA A 6 3.73 14.89 -1.61
N PHE A 7 3.21 13.66 -1.67
CA PHE A 7 3.81 12.54 -2.39
C PHE A 7 3.96 12.81 -3.88
N HIS A 8 3.10 13.61 -4.48
CA HIS A 8 3.32 14.09 -5.87
C HIS A 8 4.71 14.71 -6.09
N SER A 9 5.21 15.47 -5.10
CA SER A 9 6.56 16.05 -5.17
C SER A 9 7.66 15.06 -4.78
N PHE A 10 7.37 14.12 -3.88
CA PHE A 10 8.29 13.07 -3.48
C PHE A 10 8.55 12.10 -4.65
N THR A 11 7.50 11.62 -5.29
CA THR A 11 7.54 10.60 -6.34
C THR A 11 7.97 11.14 -7.72
N ARG A 12 8.24 12.44 -7.85
CA ARG A 12 8.66 13.03 -9.13
C ARG A 12 9.92 12.34 -9.66
N GLY A 13 9.82 11.73 -10.84
CA GLY A 13 10.91 11.04 -11.53
C GLY A 13 11.02 9.54 -11.20
N LEU A 14 10.24 9.01 -10.28
CA LEU A 14 10.06 7.57 -10.12
C LEU A 14 9.42 6.98 -11.38
N LYS A 15 9.54 5.67 -11.56
CA LYS A 15 9.02 4.94 -12.72
C LYS A 15 7.51 5.07 -12.82
N LYS A 16 7.01 5.16 -14.05
CA LYS A 16 5.58 5.22 -14.37
C LYS A 16 5.17 4.01 -15.21
N PRO A 17 3.93 3.55 -15.11
CA PRO A 17 2.82 4.04 -14.26
C PRO A 17 2.98 3.70 -12.78
N PHE A 18 3.76 2.68 -12.45
CA PHE A 18 4.01 2.20 -11.09
C PHE A 18 5.49 2.01 -10.85
N ASP A 19 5.97 2.42 -9.69
CA ASP A 19 7.35 2.21 -9.25
C ASP A 19 7.39 1.08 -8.22
N GLU A 20 8.11 0.00 -8.52
CA GLU A 20 8.17 -1.20 -7.66
C GLU A 20 8.78 -0.91 -6.28
N ILE A 21 9.76 0.01 -6.21
CA ILE A 21 10.37 0.40 -4.93
C ILE A 21 9.35 1.11 -4.06
N LEU A 22 8.58 2.03 -4.65
CA LEU A 22 7.52 2.73 -3.94
C LEU A 22 6.44 1.77 -3.44
N VAL A 23 5.91 0.92 -4.33
CA VAL A 23 4.85 -0.05 -4.00
C VAL A 23 5.30 -0.97 -2.88
N LYS A 24 6.50 -1.56 -3.01
CA LYS A 24 7.05 -2.45 -1.98
C LYS A 24 7.27 -1.73 -0.66
N SER A 25 7.75 -0.49 -0.68
CA SER A 25 7.99 0.28 0.53
C SER A 25 6.70 0.65 1.26
N MET A 26 5.60 0.92 0.53
CA MET A 26 4.28 1.10 1.11
C MET A 26 3.74 -0.20 1.74
N GLN A 27 3.92 -1.33 1.08
CA GLN A 27 3.54 -2.65 1.60
C GLN A 27 4.33 -3.01 2.87
N ASP A 28 5.65 -2.81 2.87
CA ASP A 28 6.51 -3.07 4.03
C ASP A 28 6.13 -2.14 5.21
N THR A 29 5.78 -0.88 4.92
CA THR A 29 5.26 0.08 5.91
C THR A 29 3.94 -0.38 6.50
N MET A 30 2.97 -0.76 5.66
CA MET A 30 1.69 -1.30 6.10
C MET A 30 1.88 -2.52 7.00
N LYS A 31 2.74 -3.45 6.60
CA LYS A 31 3.03 -4.65 7.39
C LYS A 31 3.63 -4.29 8.75
N TYR A 32 4.61 -3.40 8.80
CA TYR A 32 5.19 -2.91 10.06
C TYR A 32 4.12 -2.32 10.98
N LEU A 33 3.21 -1.53 10.45
CA LEU A 33 2.11 -0.95 11.24
C LEU A 33 1.16 -2.03 11.76
N CYS A 34 0.79 -3.02 10.92
CA CYS A 34 -0.05 -4.14 11.34
C CYS A 34 0.58 -4.97 12.47
N GLU A 35 1.90 -5.15 12.42
CA GLU A 35 2.67 -5.91 13.41
C GLU A 35 2.81 -5.17 14.76
N ASN A 36 2.81 -3.83 14.74
CA ASN A 36 3.18 -3.02 15.89
C ASN A 36 2.03 -2.18 16.47
N ILE A 37 0.88 -2.13 15.82
CA ILE A 37 -0.30 -1.41 16.35
C ILE A 37 -1.26 -2.42 16.98
N GLN A 38 -1.51 -2.22 18.26
CA GLN A 38 -2.43 -3.06 19.04
C GLN A 38 -3.84 -3.04 18.47
N GLY A 39 -4.49 -4.20 18.44
CA GLY A 39 -5.86 -4.34 17.93
C GLY A 39 -5.97 -4.35 16.41
N CYS A 40 -4.86 -4.21 15.67
CA CYS A 40 -4.90 -4.29 14.21
C CYS A 40 -5.29 -5.69 13.75
N VAL A 41 -6.29 -5.76 12.84
CA VAL A 41 -6.77 -7.01 12.22
C VAL A 41 -6.57 -7.04 10.72
N LEU A 42 -6.48 -5.86 10.09
CA LEU A 42 -6.32 -5.71 8.65
C LEU A 42 -5.60 -4.40 8.33
N GLY A 43 -4.63 -4.47 7.43
CA GLY A 43 -4.08 -3.31 6.71
C GLY A 43 -4.49 -3.37 5.25
N TYR A 44 -4.75 -2.22 4.63
CA TYR A 44 -4.96 -2.05 3.21
C TYR A 44 -4.13 -0.88 2.71
N THR A 45 -3.41 -1.04 1.60
CA THR A 45 -2.60 0.02 0.99
C THR A 45 -2.81 0.11 -0.51
N GLN A 46 -2.83 1.34 -0.98
CA GLN A 46 -2.81 1.69 -2.39
C GLN A 46 -2.15 3.07 -2.58
N SER A 47 -1.37 3.25 -3.66
CA SER A 47 -0.62 4.49 -3.89
C SER A 47 0.19 4.89 -2.66
N ASP A 48 -0.07 6.04 -2.07
CA ASP A 48 0.56 6.62 -0.88
C ASP A 48 -0.35 6.57 0.37
N GLU A 49 -1.44 5.81 0.31
CA GLU A 49 -2.38 5.66 1.41
C GLU A 49 -2.27 4.29 2.10
N ILE A 50 -2.44 4.27 3.43
CA ILE A 50 -2.59 3.07 4.24
C ILE A 50 -3.83 3.22 5.12
N THR A 51 -4.72 2.24 5.06
CA THR A 51 -5.86 2.12 5.97
C THR A 51 -5.64 0.93 6.90
N LEU A 52 -5.70 1.15 8.21
CA LEU A 52 -5.65 0.09 9.21
C LEU A 52 -7.02 -0.05 9.87
N VAL A 53 -7.47 -1.28 10.05
CA VAL A 53 -8.67 -1.60 10.82
C VAL A 53 -8.23 -2.16 12.15
N LEU A 54 -8.68 -1.50 13.22
CA LEU A 54 -8.41 -1.90 14.59
C LEU A 54 -9.73 -2.33 15.24
N VAL A 55 -9.66 -3.37 16.07
CA VAL A 55 -10.79 -3.84 16.88
C VAL A 55 -10.35 -3.99 18.34
N ASP A 56 -11.23 -3.69 19.27
CA ASP A 56 -10.98 -3.74 20.73
C ASP A 56 -11.97 -4.68 21.47
N TYR A 57 -12.66 -5.53 20.72
CA TYR A 57 -13.70 -6.44 21.24
C TYR A 57 -13.41 -7.93 20.96
N GLN A 58 -12.15 -8.30 20.70
CA GLN A 58 -11.78 -9.70 20.43
C GLN A 58 -11.94 -10.62 21.64
N SER A 59 -11.74 -10.09 22.84
CA SER A 59 -11.95 -10.77 24.11
C SER A 59 -12.30 -9.77 25.20
N ARG A 60 -12.71 -10.25 26.38
CA ARG A 60 -13.01 -9.40 27.54
C ARG A 60 -11.80 -8.61 28.04
N ASP A 61 -10.60 -9.14 27.83
CA ASP A 61 -9.34 -8.51 28.27
C ASP A 61 -8.68 -7.66 27.16
N THR A 62 -9.33 -7.54 26.01
CA THR A 62 -8.83 -6.69 24.92
C THR A 62 -8.99 -5.23 25.30
N SER A 63 -7.89 -4.50 25.39
CA SER A 63 -7.88 -3.05 25.59
C SER A 63 -7.69 -2.32 24.24
N ALA A 64 -8.32 -1.16 24.12
CA ALA A 64 -8.14 -0.30 22.96
C ALA A 64 -6.71 0.28 22.92
N TRP A 65 -6.15 0.43 21.73
CA TRP A 65 -4.87 1.08 21.54
C TRP A 65 -4.92 2.52 22.06
N PHE A 66 -4.05 2.83 23.04
CA PHE A 66 -4.06 4.11 23.77
C PHE A 66 -5.42 4.55 24.32
N ASP A 67 -6.25 3.59 24.77
CA ASP A 67 -7.59 3.87 25.31
C ASP A 67 -8.44 4.75 24.36
N ASN A 68 -8.31 4.54 23.06
CA ASN A 68 -8.97 5.32 22.01
C ASN A 68 -8.67 6.83 22.06
N ASN A 69 -7.53 7.24 22.60
CA ASN A 69 -7.07 8.63 22.52
C ASN A 69 -6.68 9.00 21.09
N ILE A 70 -7.58 9.67 20.38
CA ILE A 70 -7.46 10.00 18.96
C ILE A 70 -6.19 10.79 18.65
N GLN A 71 -5.82 11.77 19.47
CA GLN A 71 -4.63 12.58 19.24
C GLN A 71 -3.35 11.74 19.33
N LYS A 72 -3.30 10.85 20.32
CA LYS A 72 -2.17 9.95 20.53
C LYS A 72 -2.08 8.91 19.42
N MET A 73 -3.21 8.31 19.06
CA MET A 73 -3.28 7.36 17.94
C MET A 73 -2.83 8.00 16.62
N ALA A 74 -3.31 9.19 16.30
CA ALA A 74 -2.97 9.89 15.07
C ALA A 74 -1.48 10.28 15.03
N SER A 75 -0.96 10.90 16.10
CA SER A 75 0.43 11.36 16.15
C SER A 75 1.43 10.20 16.11
N ILE A 76 1.17 9.12 16.86
CA ILE A 76 2.07 7.97 16.92
C ILE A 76 2.02 7.16 15.63
N SER A 77 0.84 6.89 15.06
CA SER A 77 0.75 6.15 13.80
C SER A 77 1.40 6.91 12.64
N ALA A 78 1.25 8.24 12.55
CA ALA A 78 1.94 9.06 11.55
C ALA A 78 3.46 8.99 11.71
N SER A 79 3.98 9.07 12.95
CA SER A 79 5.39 8.94 13.25
C SER A 79 5.94 7.55 12.89
N MET A 80 5.19 6.50 13.23
CA MET A 80 5.54 5.11 12.89
C MET A 80 5.60 4.91 11.39
N ALA A 81 4.59 5.39 10.64
CA ALA A 81 4.56 5.27 9.18
C ALA A 81 5.72 6.03 8.53
N THR A 82 6.00 7.24 8.98
CA THR A 82 7.12 8.06 8.49
C THR A 82 8.46 7.34 8.69
N LEU A 83 8.70 6.81 9.88
CA LEU A 83 9.93 6.07 10.19
C LEU A 83 10.04 4.78 9.36
N ALA A 84 8.97 3.98 9.33
CA ALA A 84 8.96 2.70 8.64
C ALA A 84 9.11 2.85 7.14
N PHE A 85 8.41 3.80 6.52
CA PHE A 85 8.51 4.06 5.09
C PHE A 85 9.92 4.48 4.67
N ASN A 86 10.52 5.45 5.36
CA ASN A 86 11.85 5.92 4.98
C ASN A 86 12.90 4.81 5.09
N ARG A 87 12.83 3.98 6.13
CA ARG A 87 13.69 2.80 6.28
C ARG A 87 13.44 1.75 5.18
N ALA A 88 12.18 1.47 4.87
CA ALA A 88 11.81 0.50 3.85
C ALA A 88 12.23 1.00 2.46
N PHE A 89 12.00 2.28 2.14
CA PHE A 89 12.36 2.86 0.85
C PHE A 89 13.89 2.84 0.63
N GLU A 90 14.68 3.21 1.63
CA GLU A 90 16.14 3.10 1.60
C GLU A 90 16.57 1.63 1.41
N ALA A 91 16.03 0.70 2.20
CA ALA A 91 16.37 -0.71 2.11
C ALA A 91 16.02 -1.32 0.74
N ASN A 92 14.83 -1.04 0.22
CA ASN A 92 14.37 -1.54 -1.08
C ASN A 92 15.13 -0.90 -2.26
N SER A 93 15.71 0.29 -2.08
CA SER A 93 16.53 0.96 -3.09
C SER A 93 17.97 0.41 -3.16
N LYS A 94 18.50 -0.17 -2.08
CA LYS A 94 19.91 -0.56 -1.94
C LYS A 94 20.43 -1.46 -3.06
N ASP A 95 19.67 -2.46 -3.42
CA ASP A 95 20.13 -3.45 -4.41
C ASP A 95 20.17 -2.85 -5.82
N ILE A 96 19.22 -1.99 -6.16
CA ILE A 96 19.21 -1.26 -7.43
C ILE A 96 20.38 -0.28 -7.48
N LEU A 97 20.57 0.51 -6.43
CA LEU A 97 21.68 1.47 -6.34
C LEU A 97 23.04 0.77 -6.42
N ARG A 98 23.23 -0.35 -5.69
CA ARG A 98 24.46 -1.15 -5.79
C ARG A 98 24.71 -1.69 -7.19
N ARG A 99 23.66 -2.20 -7.85
CA ARG A 99 23.78 -2.73 -9.21
C ARG A 99 24.20 -1.63 -10.18
N ILE A 100 23.57 -0.46 -10.11
CA ILE A 100 23.85 0.68 -10.99
C ILE A 100 25.28 1.20 -10.74
N ASN A 101 25.64 1.45 -9.47
CA ASN A 101 26.94 2.02 -9.10
C ASN A 101 28.14 1.09 -9.38
N ASN A 102 27.92 -0.23 -9.45
CA ASN A 102 28.97 -1.22 -9.73
C ASN A 102 28.97 -1.69 -11.20
N ALA A 103 28.04 -1.22 -12.03
CA ALA A 103 27.98 -1.61 -13.44
C ALA A 103 29.16 -0.96 -14.21
N PRO A 104 29.90 -1.75 -15.03
CA PRO A 104 31.00 -1.21 -15.86
C PRO A 104 30.52 -0.16 -16.87
N THR A 105 29.26 -0.28 -17.29
CA THR A 105 28.56 0.67 -18.16
C THR A 105 27.15 0.82 -17.61
N CYS A 106 26.71 2.05 -17.44
CA CYS A 106 25.36 2.39 -17.00
C CYS A 106 24.66 3.19 -18.10
N THR A 107 23.39 2.97 -18.31
CA THR A 107 22.60 3.78 -19.23
C THR A 107 22.28 5.14 -18.58
N THR A 108 22.10 6.17 -19.40
CA THR A 108 21.68 7.50 -18.92
C THR A 108 20.36 7.44 -18.14
N GLU A 109 19.48 6.49 -18.47
CA GLU A 109 18.20 6.29 -17.78
C GLU A 109 18.42 5.68 -16.39
N GLU A 110 19.30 4.69 -16.26
CA GLU A 110 19.65 4.07 -14.97
C GLU A 110 20.33 5.08 -14.05
N ASP A 111 21.28 5.88 -14.52
CA ASP A 111 21.92 6.95 -13.75
C ASP A 111 20.89 7.98 -13.26
N ARG A 112 20.01 8.40 -14.16
CA ARG A 112 18.91 9.31 -13.78
C ARG A 112 18.02 8.72 -12.72
N TYR A 113 17.67 7.43 -12.83
CA TYR A 113 16.82 6.76 -11.84
C TYR A 113 17.54 6.61 -10.50
N ALA A 114 18.84 6.28 -10.49
CA ALA A 114 19.64 6.25 -9.27
C ALA A 114 19.63 7.61 -8.55
N GLY A 115 19.86 8.70 -9.28
CA GLY A 115 19.80 10.05 -8.72
C GLY A 115 18.41 10.43 -8.18
N VAL A 116 17.32 9.90 -8.77
CA VAL A 116 15.97 10.05 -8.24
C VAL A 116 15.80 9.31 -6.92
N LEU A 117 16.27 8.05 -6.82
CA LEU A 117 16.19 7.27 -5.58
C LEU A 117 17.00 7.93 -4.45
N GLU A 118 18.23 8.36 -4.72
CA GLU A 118 19.10 9.06 -3.75
C GLU A 118 18.45 10.36 -3.25
N ARG A 119 17.86 11.14 -4.15
CA ARG A 119 17.10 12.35 -3.79
C ARG A 119 15.90 12.00 -2.89
N CYS A 120 15.15 10.95 -3.19
CA CYS A 120 14.02 10.52 -2.39
C CYS A 120 14.46 10.07 -0.98
N ILE A 121 15.55 9.31 -0.89
CA ILE A 121 16.15 8.88 0.38
C ILE A 121 16.60 10.09 1.20
N SER A 122 17.34 11.01 0.59
CA SER A 122 17.84 12.22 1.28
C SER A 122 16.73 13.15 1.75
N LYS A 123 15.66 13.31 0.94
CA LYS A 123 14.53 14.17 1.28
C LYS A 123 13.65 13.58 2.38
N GLY A 124 13.48 12.27 2.36
CA GLY A 124 12.50 11.56 3.19
C GLY A 124 11.05 11.90 2.83
N ALA A 125 10.15 11.01 3.22
CA ALA A 125 8.71 11.19 3.13
C ALA A 125 8.12 11.44 4.53
N MET A 126 6.96 12.07 4.57
CA MET A 126 6.18 12.30 5.79
C MET A 126 4.76 11.80 5.58
N PHE A 127 4.12 11.33 6.64
CA PHE A 127 2.74 10.88 6.62
C PHE A 127 1.92 11.68 7.62
N ASP A 128 0.67 11.99 7.25
CA ASP A 128 -0.35 12.37 8.21
C ASP A 128 -1.23 11.15 8.58
N SER A 129 -1.99 11.28 9.64
CA SER A 129 -2.89 10.22 10.10
C SER A 129 -4.22 10.80 10.56
N ARG A 130 -5.29 10.08 10.22
CA ARG A 130 -6.66 10.37 10.61
C ARG A 130 -7.25 9.15 11.29
N VAL A 131 -7.82 9.37 12.47
CA VAL A 131 -8.44 8.32 13.27
C VAL A 131 -9.92 8.64 13.43
N PHE A 132 -10.76 7.65 13.16
CA PHE A 132 -12.21 7.75 13.30
C PHE A 132 -12.79 6.38 13.60
N THR A 133 -13.96 6.36 14.22
CA THR A 133 -14.71 5.15 14.53
C THR A 133 -15.70 4.85 13.41
N VAL A 134 -15.87 3.55 13.13
CA VAL A 134 -16.83 3.06 12.14
C VAL A 134 -17.60 1.90 12.77
N PRO A 135 -18.95 1.85 12.66
CA PRO A 135 -19.70 0.67 13.02
C PRO A 135 -19.13 -0.56 12.33
N LYS A 136 -19.03 -1.70 13.02
CA LYS A 136 -18.39 -2.89 12.46
C LYS A 136 -19.02 -3.35 11.15
N GLU A 137 -20.32 -3.16 11.00
CA GLU A 137 -21.11 -3.47 9.81
C GLU A 137 -20.73 -2.60 8.59
N GLU A 138 -20.15 -1.41 8.85
CA GLU A 138 -19.76 -0.44 7.82
C GLU A 138 -18.27 -0.50 7.44
N VAL A 139 -17.49 -1.31 8.14
CA VAL A 139 -16.05 -1.44 7.84
C VAL A 139 -15.81 -1.90 6.41
N VAL A 140 -16.56 -2.92 5.96
CA VAL A 140 -16.45 -3.43 4.59
C VAL A 140 -16.80 -2.35 3.55
N ASN A 141 -17.83 -1.53 3.82
CA ASN A 141 -18.23 -0.44 2.92
C ASN A 141 -17.13 0.64 2.84
N THR A 142 -16.47 0.94 3.95
CA THR A 142 -15.32 1.85 3.97
C THR A 142 -14.18 1.33 3.07
N LEU A 143 -13.86 0.04 3.13
CA LEU A 143 -12.81 -0.56 2.32
C LEU A 143 -13.21 -0.71 0.84
N ILE A 144 -14.49 -0.98 0.55
CA ILE A 144 -15.03 -0.95 -0.82
C ILE A 144 -14.78 0.42 -1.45
N TRP A 145 -15.09 1.49 -0.74
CA TRP A 145 -14.87 2.85 -1.24
C TRP A 145 -13.38 3.13 -1.49
N ARG A 146 -12.49 2.69 -0.60
CA ARG A 146 -11.03 2.82 -0.82
C ARG A 146 -10.56 2.01 -2.03
N GLN A 147 -11.07 0.80 -2.22
CA GLN A 147 -10.70 -0.04 -3.36
C GLN A 147 -11.21 0.53 -4.70
N GLN A 148 -12.41 1.12 -4.71
CA GLN A 148 -12.93 1.81 -5.90
C GLN A 148 -12.09 3.04 -6.26
N ASP A 149 -11.65 3.78 -5.25
CA ASP A 149 -10.75 4.91 -5.46
C ASP A 149 -9.37 4.46 -5.98
N ALA A 150 -8.82 3.38 -5.41
CA ALA A 150 -7.61 2.74 -5.88
C ALA A 150 -7.68 2.34 -7.36
N THR A 151 -8.78 1.71 -7.76
CA THR A 151 -9.02 1.29 -9.14
C THR A 151 -9.04 2.49 -10.09
N ARG A 152 -9.77 3.55 -9.73
CA ARG A 152 -9.82 4.78 -10.51
C ARG A 152 -8.43 5.43 -10.64
N ASN A 153 -7.70 5.55 -9.54
CA ASN A 153 -6.37 6.13 -9.51
C ASN A 153 -5.37 5.32 -10.33
N SER A 154 -5.46 3.98 -10.30
CA SER A 154 -4.64 3.09 -11.10
C SER A 154 -4.86 3.30 -12.61
N ILE A 155 -6.11 3.35 -13.07
CA ILE A 155 -6.43 3.61 -14.49
C ILE A 155 -5.88 4.98 -14.92
N GLN A 156 -6.08 6.01 -14.09
CA GLN A 156 -5.54 7.34 -14.35
C GLN A 156 -4.02 7.36 -14.41
N SER A 157 -3.33 6.62 -13.53
CA SER A 157 -1.86 6.52 -13.52
C SER A 157 -1.33 5.90 -14.81
N VAL A 158 -1.98 4.82 -15.31
CA VAL A 158 -1.62 4.22 -16.60
C VAL A 158 -1.91 5.19 -17.74
N GLY A 159 -3.03 5.90 -17.71
CA GLY A 159 -3.35 6.95 -18.66
C GLY A 159 -2.29 8.06 -18.70
N GLN A 160 -1.90 8.59 -17.54
CA GLN A 160 -0.89 9.66 -17.41
C GLN A 160 0.52 9.22 -17.82
N ALA A 161 0.81 7.92 -17.79
CA ALA A 161 2.08 7.39 -18.28
C ALA A 161 2.14 7.35 -19.82
N ASN A 162 1.00 7.34 -20.51
CA ASN A 162 0.91 7.11 -21.95
C ASN A 162 0.35 8.29 -22.76
N PHE A 163 -0.31 9.24 -22.11
CA PHE A 163 -0.96 10.38 -22.73
C PHE A 163 -0.63 11.70 -22.03
N SER A 164 -0.68 12.78 -22.77
CA SER A 164 -0.53 14.12 -22.22
C SER A 164 -1.75 14.53 -21.39
N GLN A 165 -1.58 15.50 -20.49
CA GLN A 165 -2.67 16.04 -19.67
C GLN A 165 -3.83 16.58 -20.52
N ASN A 166 -3.54 17.19 -21.67
CA ASN A 166 -4.57 17.71 -22.58
C ASN A 166 -5.42 16.59 -23.20
N GLN A 167 -4.80 15.45 -23.54
CA GLN A 167 -5.54 14.29 -24.07
C GLN A 167 -6.44 13.65 -23.02
N LEU A 168 -6.03 13.66 -21.75
CA LEU A 168 -6.79 13.09 -20.63
C LEU A 168 -7.84 14.05 -20.05
N HIS A 169 -7.80 15.33 -20.43
CA HIS A 169 -8.71 16.34 -19.87
C HIS A 169 -10.17 15.95 -20.11
N LYS A 170 -10.97 15.93 -19.04
CA LYS A 170 -12.40 15.54 -19.03
C LYS A 170 -12.69 14.10 -19.49
N LYS A 171 -11.69 13.22 -19.52
CA LYS A 171 -11.90 11.80 -19.83
C LYS A 171 -12.23 11.03 -18.54
N ASN A 172 -13.24 10.17 -18.60
CA ASN A 172 -13.52 9.20 -17.52
C ASN A 172 -12.65 7.95 -17.67
N CYS A 173 -12.69 7.07 -16.68
CA CYS A 173 -11.87 5.85 -16.65
C CYS A 173 -12.14 4.91 -17.81
N ASP A 174 -13.40 4.77 -18.24
CA ASP A 174 -13.76 3.89 -19.36
C ASP A 174 -13.14 4.40 -20.66
N THR A 175 -13.29 5.71 -20.92
CA THR A 175 -12.65 6.35 -22.08
C THR A 175 -11.13 6.21 -22.06
N ILE A 176 -10.50 6.34 -20.87
CA ILE A 176 -9.03 6.18 -20.74
C ILE A 176 -8.63 4.74 -21.06
N GLN A 177 -9.38 3.73 -20.60
CA GLN A 177 -9.11 2.32 -20.91
C GLN A 177 -9.27 2.05 -22.41
N ASP A 178 -10.30 2.57 -23.05
CA ASP A 178 -10.50 2.46 -24.50
C ASP A 178 -9.34 3.09 -25.28
N MET A 179 -8.90 4.30 -24.89
CA MET A 179 -7.75 4.97 -25.51
C MET A 179 -6.46 4.17 -25.32
N LEU A 180 -6.21 3.62 -24.12
CA LEU A 180 -5.05 2.77 -23.83
C LEU A 180 -5.05 1.54 -24.73
N PHE A 181 -6.18 0.88 -24.86
CA PHE A 181 -6.30 -0.33 -25.67
C PHE A 181 -6.15 -0.04 -27.17
N VAL A 182 -6.89 0.93 -27.68
CA VAL A 182 -6.95 1.22 -29.13
C VAL A 182 -5.66 1.89 -29.63
N GLU A 183 -5.12 2.86 -28.89
CA GLU A 183 -3.99 3.67 -29.36
C GLU A 183 -2.62 3.13 -28.91
N LYS A 184 -2.55 2.37 -27.81
CA LYS A 184 -1.31 1.89 -27.21
C LYS A 184 -1.21 0.35 -27.13
N GLY A 185 -2.29 -0.37 -27.40
CA GLY A 185 -2.33 -1.82 -27.22
C GLY A 185 -2.21 -2.26 -25.75
N ILE A 186 -2.52 -1.38 -24.81
CA ILE A 186 -2.41 -1.64 -23.38
C ILE A 186 -3.77 -1.98 -22.82
N ASN A 187 -3.93 -3.21 -22.33
CA ASN A 187 -5.09 -3.61 -21.56
C ASN A 187 -4.81 -3.43 -20.06
N TRP A 188 -5.50 -2.48 -19.39
CA TRP A 188 -5.34 -2.26 -17.96
C TRP A 188 -5.64 -3.51 -17.11
N ASN A 189 -6.50 -4.39 -17.58
CA ASN A 189 -6.82 -5.63 -16.86
C ASN A 189 -5.63 -6.59 -16.72
N ASP A 190 -4.62 -6.48 -17.58
CA ASP A 190 -3.43 -7.35 -17.56
C ASP A 190 -2.43 -6.96 -16.45
N TYR A 191 -2.59 -5.80 -15.82
CA TYR A 191 -1.76 -5.45 -14.67
C TYR A 191 -2.04 -6.34 -13.45
N PRO A 192 -1.02 -6.63 -12.62
CA PRO A 192 -1.17 -7.36 -11.37
C PRO A 192 -2.24 -6.76 -10.46
N THR A 193 -2.92 -7.59 -9.69
CA THR A 193 -4.04 -7.22 -8.83
C THR A 193 -3.69 -6.06 -7.89
N HIS A 194 -2.55 -6.14 -7.21
CA HIS A 194 -2.12 -5.11 -6.26
C HIS A 194 -1.84 -3.73 -6.90
N LEU A 195 -1.50 -3.68 -8.18
CA LEU A 195 -1.33 -2.41 -8.92
C LEU A 195 -2.67 -1.84 -9.38
N LYS A 196 -3.70 -2.67 -9.52
CA LYS A 196 -5.05 -2.28 -9.94
C LYS A 196 -5.94 -1.83 -8.81
N ARG A 197 -5.86 -2.50 -7.66
CA ARG A 197 -6.82 -2.32 -6.56
C ARG A 197 -6.20 -2.34 -5.16
N GLY A 198 -4.87 -2.26 -5.07
CA GLY A 198 -4.15 -2.28 -3.81
C GLY A 198 -3.87 -3.69 -3.28
N SER A 199 -3.29 -3.76 -2.10
CA SER A 199 -2.97 -5.00 -1.39
C SER A 199 -3.40 -4.90 0.08
N CYS A 200 -3.63 -6.06 0.70
CA CYS A 200 -3.92 -6.16 2.11
C CYS A 200 -2.75 -6.77 2.90
N CYS A 201 -2.71 -6.47 4.18
CA CYS A 201 -1.89 -7.19 5.15
C CYS A 201 -2.82 -7.84 6.17
N ILE A 202 -2.79 -9.16 6.23
CA ILE A 202 -3.66 -9.98 7.08
C ILE A 202 -2.84 -10.94 7.92
N LYS A 203 -3.41 -11.35 9.06
CA LYS A 203 -2.82 -12.36 9.93
C LYS A 203 -3.27 -13.75 9.48
N VAL A 204 -2.32 -14.60 9.14
CA VAL A 204 -2.57 -16.00 8.77
C VAL A 204 -1.95 -16.93 9.79
N THR A 205 -2.62 -18.04 10.04
CA THR A 205 -2.11 -19.10 10.89
C THR A 205 -1.25 -20.04 10.05
N VAL A 206 0.01 -20.21 10.45
CA VAL A 206 0.96 -21.10 9.76
C VAL A 206 1.48 -22.14 10.73
N LYS A 207 1.65 -23.38 10.26
CA LYS A 207 2.41 -24.39 10.97
C LYS A 207 3.90 -24.16 10.72
N VAL A 208 4.69 -24.15 11.78
CA VAL A 208 6.14 -24.06 11.71
C VAL A 208 6.75 -25.34 12.22
N ASN A 209 7.90 -25.73 11.66
CA ASN A 209 8.61 -26.97 11.98
C ASN A 209 7.73 -28.23 11.79
N GLU A 210 6.93 -28.26 10.73
CA GLU A 210 6.02 -29.38 10.44
C GLU A 210 6.81 -30.70 10.36
N GLY A 211 6.29 -31.73 11.04
CA GLY A 211 6.93 -33.06 11.12
C GLY A 211 8.11 -33.18 12.07
N THR A 212 8.38 -32.17 12.92
CA THR A 212 9.40 -32.24 13.99
C THR A 212 8.74 -32.22 15.37
N GLU A 213 9.51 -32.61 16.42
CA GLU A 213 9.04 -32.50 17.82
C GLU A 213 8.76 -31.07 18.27
N GLN A 214 9.16 -30.08 17.48
CA GLN A 214 8.97 -28.65 17.72
C GLN A 214 7.89 -28.02 16.82
N GLU A 215 6.98 -28.85 16.29
CA GLU A 215 5.84 -28.35 15.52
C GLU A 215 5.01 -27.36 16.35
N ALA A 216 4.77 -26.19 15.81
CA ALA A 216 3.98 -25.16 16.47
C ALA A 216 3.10 -24.41 15.47
N ILE A 217 1.94 -23.97 15.96
CA ILE A 217 1.04 -23.10 15.21
C ILE A 217 1.40 -21.65 15.57
N ARG A 218 1.69 -20.82 14.57
CA ARG A 218 2.00 -19.40 14.76
C ARG A 218 1.18 -18.53 13.84
N ASN A 219 0.82 -17.37 14.35
CA ASN A 219 0.20 -16.32 13.53
C ASN A 219 1.31 -15.47 12.91
N LYS A 220 1.20 -15.23 11.59
CA LYS A 220 2.13 -14.40 10.83
C LYS A 220 1.36 -13.38 9.99
N TRP A 221 1.83 -12.14 9.98
CA TRP A 221 1.35 -11.13 9.07
C TRP A 221 1.92 -11.36 7.68
N VAL A 222 1.05 -11.40 6.69
CA VAL A 222 1.42 -11.58 5.28
C VAL A 222 0.76 -10.52 4.42
N ILE A 223 1.46 -10.12 3.35
CA ILE A 223 0.92 -9.24 2.32
C ILE A 223 0.18 -10.11 1.31
N ASP A 224 -1.08 -9.82 1.12
CA ASP A 224 -1.93 -10.42 0.09
C ASP A 224 -2.01 -9.45 -1.10
N ASN A 225 -1.37 -9.85 -2.20
CA ASN A 225 -1.35 -9.11 -3.46
C ASN A 225 -2.50 -9.48 -4.40
N GLU A 226 -3.25 -10.56 -4.07
CA GLU A 226 -4.33 -11.08 -4.90
C GLU A 226 -5.70 -10.92 -4.24
N ILE A 227 -5.89 -9.79 -3.58
CA ILE A 227 -7.15 -9.48 -2.90
C ILE A 227 -8.36 -9.50 -3.85
N PRO A 228 -9.53 -9.96 -3.40
CA PRO A 228 -10.74 -9.96 -4.20
C PRO A 228 -11.28 -8.53 -4.44
N ILE A 229 -12.27 -8.43 -5.31
CA ILE A 229 -13.09 -7.23 -5.43
C ILE A 229 -14.07 -7.23 -4.25
N PHE A 230 -13.93 -6.31 -3.30
CA PHE A 230 -14.69 -6.30 -2.05
C PHE A 230 -16.20 -6.15 -2.22
N THR A 231 -16.66 -5.60 -3.35
CA THR A 231 -18.11 -5.61 -3.68
C THR A 231 -18.61 -6.99 -4.04
N GLN A 232 -17.75 -7.90 -4.53
CA GLN A 232 -18.11 -9.27 -4.92
C GLN A 232 -17.85 -10.26 -3.78
N ASP A 233 -16.84 -10.03 -2.96
CA ASP A 233 -16.49 -10.84 -1.79
C ASP A 233 -16.31 -9.96 -0.55
N LYS A 234 -17.42 -9.68 0.12
CA LYS A 234 -17.43 -8.94 1.40
C LYS A 234 -16.90 -9.77 2.56
N GLU A 235 -16.96 -11.10 2.44
CA GLU A 235 -16.56 -12.03 3.48
C GLU A 235 -15.05 -11.97 3.74
N TYR A 236 -14.27 -11.62 2.72
CA TYR A 236 -12.83 -11.38 2.87
C TYR A 236 -12.50 -10.40 4.01
N VAL A 237 -13.30 -9.35 4.18
CA VAL A 237 -13.14 -8.35 5.25
C VAL A 237 -13.95 -8.74 6.50
N ASN A 238 -15.21 -9.17 6.32
CA ASN A 238 -16.12 -9.45 7.43
C ASN A 238 -15.57 -10.49 8.41
N LYS A 239 -14.97 -11.57 7.92
CA LYS A 239 -14.38 -12.62 8.76
C LYS A 239 -13.26 -12.12 9.70
N LEU A 240 -12.67 -10.95 9.43
CA LEU A 240 -11.62 -10.35 10.24
C LEU A 240 -12.16 -9.36 11.29
N VAL A 241 -13.39 -8.88 11.09
CA VAL A 241 -14.00 -7.81 11.89
C VAL A 241 -15.20 -8.32 12.71
N MET A 242 -15.97 -9.29 12.18
CA MET A 242 -17.16 -9.84 12.81
C MET A 242 -16.84 -11.01 13.78
N ILE A 243 -15.73 -10.89 14.50
CA ILE A 243 -15.25 -11.89 15.47
C ILE A 243 -16.14 -11.91 16.71
#